data_5118cfcfecff319d02b69318a08db8c8
#
_entry.id   5118cfcfecff319d02b69318a08db8c8
#
_cell.length_a   1.000
_cell.length_b   1.000
_cell.length_c   1.000
_cell.angle_alpha   90.00
_cell.angle_beta   90.00
_cell.angle_gamma   90.00
#
_symmetry.space_group_name_H-M   'P 1'
#
loop_
_entity.id
_entity.type
_entity.pdbx_description
1 polymer ?
#
loop_
_entity_poly.entity_id
_entity_poly.type
_entity_poly.pdbx_seq_one_letter_code
_entity_poly.pdbx_strand_id
1 'polypeptide(L)'
;MNNVLNHLKLSRRQIMFHSGAIGLASFCHVSLAAAPDDRKFVLVILRGAMDGLAVVAPYGDPAYRAARGRLAFDPPGSGDAALLPMLDGFGLNPRLPFLHELWRKRELAFMHACATPYRDRSHFDGQDVLESGANRVFAANDGWLNRALSARPHQVAERGGIAIAATVPLVLRGAAPSSSWAPSSAPSAAQDTLARLMDLYAGDDLLAPALARAIHNQQTVAESPMAMAAGERANNGVQVRMAEAAARLLVAPQGPAAAVLSFDGWDTHANQGTVQGAMALRLSALDNSLRALQAGLGAHWAKA
;
A
#
# COMPACT_ATOMS: atom_id res chain seq x y z
N MET A 1 20.72 -35.20 43.24
CA MET A 1 21.01 -34.02 42.40
C MET A 1 21.75 -34.50 41.18
N ASN A 2 21.05 -34.87 40.12
CA ASN A 2 21.68 -35.24 38.83
C ASN A 2 20.72 -34.93 37.68
N ASN A 3 21.20 -34.08 36.79
CA ASN A 3 20.96 -33.99 35.34
C ASN A 3 19.55 -34.09 34.80
N VAL A 4 18.96 -32.95 34.52
CA VAL A 4 17.96 -32.79 33.46
C VAL A 4 18.52 -31.76 32.43
N LEU A 5 19.49 -32.18 31.64
CA LEU A 5 19.87 -31.55 30.38
C LEU A 5 19.74 -32.60 29.28
N ASN A 6 18.50 -32.97 28.93
CA ASN A 6 18.24 -33.80 27.76
C ASN A 6 18.03 -32.94 26.52
N HIS A 7 19.07 -32.83 25.75
CA HIS A 7 19.19 -32.81 24.28
C HIS A 7 17.91 -32.47 23.49
N LEU A 8 17.61 -31.21 23.31
CA LEU A 8 16.83 -30.73 22.17
C LEU A 8 17.70 -30.87 20.92
N LYS A 9 17.62 -32.02 20.22
CA LYS A 9 18.18 -32.20 18.88
C LYS A 9 17.31 -31.42 17.89
N LEU A 10 17.55 -30.12 17.77
CA LEU A 10 16.95 -29.33 16.70
C LEU A 10 17.54 -29.79 15.36
N SER A 11 16.70 -30.22 14.43
CA SER A 11 17.13 -30.53 13.08
C SER A 11 17.57 -29.25 12.36
N ARG A 12 18.51 -29.38 11.37
CA ARG A 12 18.95 -28.23 10.55
C ARG A 12 17.77 -27.46 9.94
N ARG A 13 16.69 -28.17 9.59
CA ARG A 13 15.45 -27.61 9.06
C ARG A 13 14.70 -26.78 10.10
N GLN A 14 14.63 -27.23 11.35
CA GLN A 14 14.02 -26.47 12.45
C GLN A 14 14.84 -25.24 12.83
N ILE A 15 16.18 -25.32 12.79
CA ILE A 15 17.06 -24.15 13.00
C ILE A 15 16.84 -23.11 11.89
N MET A 16 16.74 -23.52 10.62
CA MET A 16 16.46 -22.58 9.52
C MET A 16 15.07 -21.95 9.62
N PHE A 17 14.04 -22.70 10.03
CA PHE A 17 12.70 -22.13 10.25
C PHE A 17 12.67 -21.15 11.43
N HIS A 18 13.34 -21.46 12.53
CA HIS A 18 13.37 -20.56 13.70
C HIS A 18 14.27 -19.33 13.46
N SER A 19 15.39 -19.50 12.76
CA SER A 19 16.26 -18.37 12.40
C SER A 19 15.60 -17.44 11.37
N GLY A 20 14.83 -17.99 10.42
CA GLY A 20 14.05 -17.22 9.46
C GLY A 20 12.90 -16.44 10.13
N ALA A 21 12.18 -17.08 11.06
CA ALA A 21 11.09 -16.43 11.80
C ALA A 21 11.61 -15.34 12.76
N ILE A 22 12.72 -15.56 13.43
CA ILE A 22 13.37 -14.56 14.30
C ILE A 22 13.97 -13.43 13.48
N GLY A 23 14.57 -13.72 12.31
CA GLY A 23 15.09 -12.71 11.38
C GLY A 23 13.99 -11.81 10.81
N LEU A 24 12.85 -12.39 10.37
CA LEU A 24 11.70 -11.64 9.87
C LEU A 24 11.00 -10.82 10.96
N ALA A 25 10.86 -11.36 12.18
CA ALA A 25 10.33 -10.62 13.31
C ALA A 25 11.25 -9.45 13.72
N SER A 26 12.57 -9.57 13.56
CA SER A 26 13.52 -8.50 13.85
C SER A 26 13.55 -7.41 12.76
N PHE A 27 13.25 -7.74 11.50
CA PHE A 27 13.09 -6.75 10.42
C PHE A 27 11.70 -6.09 10.42
N CYS A 28 10.69 -6.73 10.98
CA CYS A 28 9.34 -6.16 11.15
C CYS A 28 9.19 -5.33 12.44
N HIS A 29 10.22 -5.10 13.21
CA HIS A 29 10.26 -3.96 14.09
C HIS A 29 10.45 -2.68 13.25
N VAL A 30 9.46 -2.36 12.43
CA VAL A 30 9.21 -0.97 12.12
C VAL A 30 8.95 -0.33 13.47
N SER A 31 9.97 0.29 14.02
CA SER A 31 9.91 0.98 15.30
C SER A 31 9.04 2.22 15.14
N LEU A 32 7.73 2.03 14.97
CA LEU A 32 6.74 3.11 14.95
C LEU A 32 6.74 3.88 16.28
N ALA A 33 7.23 3.26 17.35
CA ALA A 33 7.25 3.85 18.69
C ALA A 33 8.32 4.92 18.93
N ALA A 34 9.38 4.95 18.11
CA ALA A 34 10.50 5.89 18.30
C ALA A 34 10.66 6.90 17.14
N ALA A 35 9.70 6.95 16.21
CA ALA A 35 9.78 7.87 15.07
C ALA A 35 9.37 9.30 15.48
N PRO A 36 10.04 10.35 14.96
CA PRO A 36 9.57 11.73 15.11
C PRO A 36 8.11 11.88 14.70
N ASP A 37 7.37 12.79 15.33
CA ASP A 37 5.92 12.98 15.17
C ASP A 37 5.45 13.29 13.74
N ASP A 38 6.36 13.64 12.83
CA ASP A 38 6.02 14.02 11.46
C ASP A 38 6.27 12.91 10.42
N ARG A 39 6.71 11.70 10.82
CA ARG A 39 6.81 10.57 9.90
C ARG A 39 5.43 10.12 9.42
N LYS A 40 5.34 9.90 8.12
CA LYS A 40 4.13 9.43 7.44
C LYS A 40 4.29 7.97 7.04
N PHE A 41 3.17 7.27 6.99
CA PHE A 41 3.14 5.90 6.46
C PHE A 41 2.14 5.82 5.32
N VAL A 42 2.55 5.26 4.19
CA VAL A 42 1.67 5.03 3.04
C VAL A 42 1.61 3.54 2.74
N LEU A 43 0.43 2.98 2.80
CA LEU A 43 0.15 1.61 2.40
C LEU A 43 -0.57 1.60 1.05
N VAL A 44 0.00 0.93 0.07
CA VAL A 44 -0.64 0.69 -1.22
C VAL A 44 -1.03 -0.79 -1.31
N ILE A 45 -2.32 -1.07 -1.39
CA ILE A 45 -2.85 -2.43 -1.52
C ILE A 45 -3.24 -2.66 -2.98
N LEU A 46 -2.63 -3.65 -3.60
CA LEU A 46 -2.93 -4.08 -4.96
C LEU A 46 -3.96 -5.23 -4.88
N ARG A 47 -5.24 -4.92 -5.09
CA ARG A 47 -6.35 -5.84 -4.85
C ARG A 47 -6.56 -6.80 -6.02
N GLY A 48 -6.69 -8.06 -5.71
CA GLY A 48 -6.71 -9.20 -6.60
C GLY A 48 -5.45 -10.04 -6.41
N ALA A 49 -4.97 -10.66 -7.42
CA ALA A 49 -3.79 -11.52 -7.36
C ALA A 49 -2.70 -10.98 -8.29
N MET A 50 -1.99 -9.96 -7.88
CA MET A 50 -0.87 -9.46 -8.66
C MET A 50 0.20 -10.54 -8.82
N ASP A 51 0.58 -10.83 -10.06
CA ASP A 51 1.66 -11.76 -10.38
C ASP A 51 3.03 -11.14 -10.04
N GLY A 52 3.57 -11.46 -8.89
CA GLY A 52 4.86 -10.95 -8.43
C GLY A 52 6.04 -11.31 -9.35
N LEU A 53 5.96 -12.44 -10.06
CA LEU A 53 6.98 -12.85 -11.04
C LEU A 53 6.92 -12.01 -12.33
N ALA A 54 5.81 -11.30 -12.57
CA ALA A 54 5.72 -10.31 -13.64
C ALA A 54 6.25 -8.93 -13.22
N VAL A 55 6.44 -8.70 -11.93
CA VAL A 55 7.00 -7.46 -11.37
C VAL A 55 8.51 -7.54 -11.26
N VAL A 56 9.01 -8.53 -10.52
CA VAL A 56 10.44 -8.81 -10.35
C VAL A 56 10.69 -10.25 -10.79
N ALA A 57 11.27 -10.41 -11.97
CA ALA A 57 11.45 -11.70 -12.60
C ALA A 57 12.83 -12.29 -12.27
N PRO A 58 12.91 -13.56 -11.79
CA PRO A 58 14.16 -14.24 -11.53
C PRO A 58 14.72 -14.85 -12.83
N TYR A 59 15.09 -14.01 -13.80
CA TYR A 59 15.52 -14.44 -15.12
C TYR A 59 16.80 -15.29 -15.07
N GLY A 60 17.59 -15.18 -14.00
CA GLY A 60 18.79 -15.97 -13.77
C GLY A 60 18.52 -17.42 -13.31
N ASP A 61 17.27 -17.73 -12.92
CA ASP A 61 16.88 -19.11 -12.61
C ASP A 61 16.75 -19.92 -13.90
N PRO A 62 17.49 -21.03 -14.06
CA PRO A 62 17.44 -21.88 -15.26
C PRO A 62 16.02 -22.39 -15.58
N ALA A 63 15.18 -22.61 -14.58
CA ALA A 63 13.80 -23.07 -14.75
C ALA A 63 12.82 -21.96 -15.12
N TYR A 64 13.18 -20.68 -14.93
CA TYR A 64 12.26 -19.54 -15.08
C TYR A 64 11.54 -19.52 -16.42
N ARG A 65 12.30 -19.56 -17.52
CA ARG A 65 11.74 -19.47 -18.88
C ARG A 65 10.82 -20.65 -19.21
N ALA A 66 11.22 -21.85 -18.82
CA ALA A 66 10.40 -23.06 -19.03
C ALA A 66 9.10 -23.01 -18.20
N ALA A 67 9.18 -22.58 -16.95
CA ALA A 67 8.02 -22.47 -16.06
C ALA A 67 7.06 -21.34 -16.46
N ARG A 68 7.56 -20.22 -16.99
CA ARG A 68 6.75 -19.06 -17.35
C ARG A 68 6.22 -19.07 -18.79
N GLY A 69 6.86 -19.82 -19.67
CA GLY A 69 6.48 -19.91 -21.09
C GLY A 69 6.38 -18.52 -21.74
N ARG A 70 5.23 -18.19 -22.32
CA ARG A 70 4.98 -16.89 -23.00
C ARG A 70 4.95 -15.67 -22.04
N LEU A 71 4.90 -15.88 -20.74
CA LEU A 71 4.94 -14.81 -19.73
C LEU A 71 6.38 -14.57 -19.23
N ALA A 72 7.36 -15.26 -19.78
CA ALA A 72 8.76 -15.02 -19.45
C ALA A 72 9.25 -13.73 -20.08
N PHE A 73 9.98 -12.95 -19.31
CA PHE A 73 10.70 -11.77 -19.78
C PHE A 73 12.07 -12.14 -20.32
N ASP A 74 12.63 -11.26 -21.12
CA ASP A 74 14.01 -11.37 -21.60
C ASP A 74 14.99 -10.77 -20.58
N PRO A 75 16.23 -11.30 -20.52
CA PRO A 75 17.27 -10.71 -19.68
C PRO A 75 17.50 -9.22 -20.01
N PRO A 76 18.03 -8.44 -19.08
CA PRO A 76 18.38 -7.05 -19.32
C PRO A 76 19.29 -6.88 -20.56
N GLY A 77 18.98 -5.90 -21.39
CA GLY A 77 19.75 -5.57 -22.60
C GLY A 77 19.50 -6.46 -23.81
N SER A 78 18.53 -7.37 -23.77
CA SER A 78 18.23 -8.28 -24.88
C SER A 78 16.73 -8.49 -25.08
N GLY A 79 16.28 -8.46 -26.35
CA GLY A 79 14.89 -8.73 -26.75
C GLY A 79 13.89 -7.62 -26.48
N ASP A 80 12.67 -7.81 -26.98
CA ASP A 80 11.59 -6.83 -26.93
C ASP A 80 10.93 -6.74 -25.54
N ALA A 81 11.09 -7.78 -24.71
CA ALA A 81 10.59 -7.85 -23.35
C ALA A 81 11.71 -7.78 -22.32
N ALA A 82 12.76 -6.98 -22.61
CA ALA A 82 13.94 -6.85 -21.76
C ALA A 82 13.59 -6.22 -20.40
N LEU A 83 14.03 -6.88 -19.33
CA LEU A 83 13.91 -6.38 -17.97
C LEU A 83 14.85 -5.20 -17.70
N LEU A 84 14.50 -4.35 -16.76
CA LEU A 84 15.42 -3.39 -16.15
C LEU A 84 16.37 -4.15 -15.21
N PRO A 85 17.69 -3.86 -15.27
CA PRO A 85 18.69 -4.64 -14.54
C PRO A 85 18.57 -4.45 -13.02
N MET A 86 18.62 -5.56 -12.29
CA MET A 86 18.77 -5.63 -10.83
C MET A 86 19.94 -6.54 -10.47
N LEU A 87 20.14 -6.82 -9.17
CA LEU A 87 21.20 -7.73 -8.71
C LEU A 87 20.78 -9.21 -8.80
N ASP A 88 21.76 -10.10 -8.80
CA ASP A 88 21.64 -11.55 -8.54
C ASP A 88 20.67 -12.31 -9.48
N GLY A 89 20.62 -11.94 -10.75
CA GLY A 89 19.79 -12.62 -11.74
C GLY A 89 18.30 -12.25 -11.65
N PHE A 90 17.96 -11.20 -10.93
CA PHE A 90 16.63 -10.59 -10.94
C PHE A 90 16.57 -9.38 -11.85
N GLY A 91 15.39 -9.14 -12.43
CA GLY A 91 15.13 -7.96 -13.23
C GLY A 91 13.74 -7.40 -12.97
N LEU A 92 13.62 -6.08 -12.99
CA LEU A 92 12.36 -5.38 -12.79
C LEU A 92 11.62 -5.21 -14.13
N ASN A 93 10.30 -5.31 -14.08
CA ASN A 93 9.46 -5.08 -15.25
C ASN A 93 9.76 -3.70 -15.87
N PRO A 94 9.93 -3.60 -17.21
CA PRO A 94 10.26 -2.33 -17.86
C PRO A 94 9.16 -1.26 -17.76
N ARG A 95 7.97 -1.62 -17.31
CA ARG A 95 6.88 -0.68 -17.00
C ARG A 95 6.99 0.02 -15.66
N LEU A 96 8.10 -0.20 -14.94
CA LEU A 96 8.38 0.36 -13.61
C LEU A 96 9.68 1.21 -13.59
N PRO A 97 9.86 2.17 -14.50
CA PRO A 97 11.10 2.94 -14.58
C PRO A 97 11.33 3.81 -13.33
N PHE A 98 10.29 4.34 -12.70
CA PHE A 98 10.41 5.12 -11.48
C PHE A 98 10.80 4.25 -10.27
N LEU A 99 10.18 3.06 -10.14
CA LEU A 99 10.57 2.12 -9.10
C LEU A 99 12.03 1.66 -9.30
N HIS A 100 12.47 1.48 -10.55
CA HIS A 100 13.86 1.16 -10.84
C HIS A 100 14.82 2.30 -10.43
N GLU A 101 14.41 3.55 -10.62
CA GLU A 101 15.16 4.72 -10.14
C GLU A 101 15.29 4.70 -8.62
N LEU A 102 14.19 4.46 -7.87
CA LEU A 102 14.20 4.34 -6.41
C LEU A 102 15.09 3.17 -5.95
N TRP A 103 15.02 2.03 -6.63
CA TRP A 103 15.88 0.90 -6.33
C TRP A 103 17.37 1.24 -6.49
N ARG A 104 17.74 1.93 -7.58
CA ARG A 104 19.12 2.39 -7.80
C ARG A 104 19.59 3.38 -6.74
N LYS A 105 18.70 4.20 -6.20
CA LYS A 105 18.96 5.13 -5.09
C LYS A 105 18.99 4.45 -3.73
N ARG A 106 18.69 3.13 -3.65
CA ARG A 106 18.52 2.36 -2.40
C ARG A 106 17.37 2.86 -1.52
N GLU A 107 16.34 3.40 -2.15
CA GLU A 107 15.09 3.84 -1.53
C GLU A 107 13.98 2.81 -1.69
N LEU A 108 14.23 1.67 -2.35
CA LEU A 108 13.29 0.60 -2.60
C LEU A 108 13.94 -0.76 -2.36
N ALA A 109 13.18 -1.67 -1.76
CA ALA A 109 13.51 -3.08 -1.64
C ALA A 109 12.33 -3.94 -2.06
N PHE A 110 12.61 -5.16 -2.52
CA PHE A 110 11.61 -6.16 -2.85
C PHE A 110 11.78 -7.39 -1.95
N MET A 111 10.66 -7.93 -1.47
CA MET A 111 10.63 -9.17 -0.71
C MET A 111 9.91 -10.24 -1.53
N HIS A 112 10.63 -11.29 -1.88
CA HIS A 112 10.10 -12.45 -2.61
C HIS A 112 9.56 -13.51 -1.67
N ALA A 113 8.68 -14.38 -2.21
CA ALA A 113 8.14 -15.55 -1.52
C ALA A 113 7.44 -15.23 -0.19
N CYS A 114 6.86 -14.01 -0.06
CA CYS A 114 6.07 -13.61 1.07
C CYS A 114 4.60 -13.96 0.84
N ALA A 115 3.96 -14.58 1.83
CA ALA A 115 2.55 -14.91 1.79
C ALA A 115 1.95 -14.89 3.19
N THR A 116 0.67 -14.59 3.29
CA THR A 116 -0.13 -14.80 4.50
C THR A 116 -0.25 -16.31 4.80
N PRO A 117 -0.70 -16.74 5.98
CA PRO A 117 -0.98 -18.14 6.27
C PRO A 117 -2.17 -18.71 5.49
N TYR A 118 -2.99 -17.87 4.88
CA TYR A 118 -4.14 -18.28 4.06
C TYR A 118 -3.70 -19.11 2.85
N ARG A 119 -4.39 -20.24 2.58
CA ARG A 119 -4.02 -21.19 1.52
C ARG A 119 -5.15 -21.53 0.54
N ASP A 120 -6.36 -21.05 0.81
CA ASP A 120 -7.49 -21.20 -0.11
C ASP A 120 -7.40 -20.18 -1.25
N ARG A 121 -8.28 -20.29 -2.24
CA ARG A 121 -8.17 -19.52 -3.49
C ARG A 121 -9.15 -18.34 -3.56
N SER A 122 -9.61 -17.82 -2.42
CA SER A 122 -10.45 -16.63 -2.37
C SER A 122 -9.57 -15.38 -2.19
N HIS A 123 -9.59 -14.50 -3.16
CA HIS A 123 -8.89 -13.20 -3.05
C HIS A 123 -9.48 -12.33 -1.94
N PHE A 124 -10.79 -12.39 -1.71
CA PHE A 124 -11.47 -11.64 -0.66
C PHE A 124 -11.03 -12.08 0.73
N ASP A 125 -10.99 -13.39 0.95
CA ASP A 125 -10.55 -13.97 2.22
C ASP A 125 -9.06 -13.74 2.46
N GLY A 126 -8.25 -13.86 1.41
CA GLY A 126 -6.83 -13.52 1.46
C GLY A 126 -6.58 -12.05 1.83
N GLN A 127 -7.42 -11.14 1.32
CA GLN A 127 -7.38 -9.72 1.68
C GLN A 127 -7.82 -9.48 3.12
N ASP A 128 -8.84 -10.18 3.62
CA ASP A 128 -9.25 -10.09 5.02
C ASP A 128 -8.09 -10.44 5.96
N VAL A 129 -7.41 -11.57 5.70
CA VAL A 129 -6.22 -11.98 6.48
C VAL A 129 -5.08 -10.97 6.35
N LEU A 130 -4.84 -10.43 5.15
CA LEU A 130 -3.79 -9.42 4.91
C LEU A 130 -4.08 -8.12 5.68
N GLU A 131 -5.32 -7.66 5.66
CA GLU A 131 -5.71 -6.39 6.26
C GLU A 131 -5.94 -6.47 7.77
N SER A 132 -6.49 -7.59 8.23
CA SER A 132 -6.64 -7.84 9.68
C SER A 132 -5.30 -8.17 10.35
N GLY A 133 -4.35 -8.75 9.60
CA GLY A 133 -3.11 -9.31 10.16
C GLY A 133 -3.36 -10.56 11.00
N ALA A 134 -4.55 -11.18 10.91
CA ALA A 134 -4.90 -12.40 11.59
C ALA A 134 -4.34 -13.63 10.85
N ASN A 135 -4.41 -14.80 11.49
CA ASN A 135 -3.95 -16.05 10.89
C ASN A 135 -5.06 -16.82 10.14
N ARG A 136 -6.29 -16.34 10.18
CA ARG A 136 -7.47 -16.91 9.50
C ARG A 136 -8.48 -15.81 9.18
N VAL A 137 -9.36 -16.07 8.20
CA VAL A 137 -10.41 -15.15 7.78
C VAL A 137 -11.40 -14.85 8.92
N PHE A 138 -11.86 -13.61 8.95
CA PHE A 138 -12.87 -13.08 9.90
C PHE A 138 -12.51 -13.29 11.38
N ALA A 139 -11.21 -13.42 11.68
CA ALA A 139 -10.73 -13.58 13.05
C ALA A 139 -10.60 -12.26 13.82
N ALA A 140 -10.60 -11.13 13.12
CA ALA A 140 -10.56 -9.79 13.71
C ALA A 140 -11.46 -8.82 12.93
N ASN A 141 -12.10 -7.90 13.65
CA ASN A 141 -12.93 -6.84 13.08
C ASN A 141 -12.17 -5.52 12.89
N ASP A 142 -10.91 -5.48 13.33
CA ASP A 142 -10.00 -4.35 13.20
C ASP A 142 -8.77 -4.70 12.37
N GLY A 143 -8.11 -3.67 11.84
CA GLY A 143 -6.95 -3.81 10.99
C GLY A 143 -5.63 -3.63 11.73
N TRP A 144 -4.58 -4.31 11.22
CA TRP A 144 -3.25 -4.22 11.85
C TRP A 144 -2.68 -2.79 11.83
N LEU A 145 -2.96 -2.00 10.79
CA LEU A 145 -2.47 -0.62 10.71
C LEU A 145 -3.18 0.28 11.72
N ASN A 146 -4.50 0.10 11.92
CA ASN A 146 -5.22 0.86 12.93
C ASN A 146 -4.70 0.53 14.35
N ARG A 147 -4.45 -0.75 14.65
CA ARG A 147 -3.81 -1.14 15.92
C ARG A 147 -2.43 -0.51 16.08
N ALA A 148 -1.62 -0.50 15.01
CA ALA A 148 -0.32 0.15 15.03
C ALA A 148 -0.40 1.66 15.27
N LEU A 149 -1.39 2.34 14.67
CA LEU A 149 -1.66 3.76 14.91
C LEU A 149 -2.10 4.01 16.35
N SER A 150 -2.99 3.18 16.90
CA SER A 150 -3.47 3.27 18.28
C SER A 150 -2.37 3.08 19.33
N ALA A 151 -1.32 2.33 18.98
CA ALA A 151 -0.17 2.09 19.85
C ALA A 151 0.86 3.24 19.85
N ARG A 152 0.67 4.27 19.02
CA ARG A 152 1.57 5.44 18.93
C ARG A 152 1.26 6.45 20.06
N PRO A 153 2.19 7.40 20.35
CA PRO A 153 1.91 8.50 21.24
C PRO A 153 0.60 9.22 20.87
N HIS A 154 -0.17 9.67 21.87
CA HIS A 154 -1.52 10.20 21.74
C HIS A 154 -1.68 11.22 20.60
N GLN A 155 -0.78 12.20 20.52
CA GLN A 155 -0.80 13.24 19.47
C GLN A 155 -0.71 12.69 18.05
N VAL A 156 -0.03 11.55 17.83
CA VAL A 156 0.08 10.88 16.53
C VAL A 156 -1.12 9.97 16.30
N ALA A 157 -1.57 9.27 17.34
CA ALA A 157 -2.74 8.41 17.29
C ALA A 157 -4.01 9.20 16.94
N GLU A 158 -4.16 10.42 17.47
CA GLU A 158 -5.28 11.32 17.16
C GLU A 158 -5.33 11.76 15.69
N ARG A 159 -4.19 11.89 15.03
CA ARG A 159 -4.17 12.20 13.58
C ARG A 159 -4.70 11.04 12.74
N GLY A 160 -4.62 9.82 13.26
CA GLY A 160 -5.20 8.63 12.68
C GLY A 160 -4.74 8.30 11.28
N GLY A 161 -5.64 7.69 10.50
CA GLY A 161 -5.38 7.28 9.13
C GLY A 161 -6.46 7.74 8.14
N ILE A 162 -6.08 7.86 6.87
CA ILE A 162 -7.01 8.15 5.78
C ILE A 162 -6.96 7.06 4.72
N ALA A 163 -8.13 6.60 4.30
CA ALA A 163 -8.29 5.78 3.11
C ALA A 163 -8.53 6.66 1.89
N ILE A 164 -7.74 6.48 0.84
CA ILE A 164 -8.02 7.06 -0.47
C ILE A 164 -8.91 6.06 -1.22
N ALA A 165 -10.15 5.99 -0.80
CA ALA A 165 -11.16 5.06 -1.26
C ALA A 165 -12.55 5.56 -0.86
N ALA A 166 -13.62 4.99 -1.44
CA ALA A 166 -15.00 5.34 -1.09
C ALA A 166 -15.37 4.95 0.35
N THR A 167 -14.74 3.91 0.89
CA THR A 167 -14.99 3.41 2.25
C THR A 167 -13.69 3.13 2.97
N VAL A 168 -13.73 3.13 4.31
CA VAL A 168 -12.57 2.77 5.15
C VAL A 168 -12.35 1.25 5.07
N PRO A 169 -11.22 0.77 4.51
CA PRO A 169 -10.90 -0.65 4.42
C PRO A 169 -10.60 -1.24 5.81
N LEU A 170 -10.65 -2.57 5.92
CA LEU A 170 -10.46 -3.27 7.19
C LEU A 170 -9.13 -2.89 7.86
N VAL A 171 -8.07 -2.73 7.10
CA VAL A 171 -6.73 -2.38 7.61
C VAL A 171 -6.70 -1.10 8.46
N LEU A 172 -7.65 -0.16 8.23
CA LEU A 172 -7.80 1.09 8.98
C LEU A 172 -8.98 1.10 9.97
N ARG A 173 -9.77 0.03 10.08
CA ARG A 173 -10.83 -0.07 11.08
C ARG A 173 -10.24 -0.34 12.46
N GLY A 174 -10.79 0.30 13.50
CA GLY A 174 -10.38 0.10 14.87
C GLY A 174 -10.51 1.37 15.72
N ALA A 175 -9.75 1.44 16.83
CA ALA A 175 -9.86 2.51 17.82
C ALA A 175 -9.23 3.85 17.38
N ALA A 176 -8.16 3.81 16.57
CA ALA A 176 -7.60 5.06 16.05
C ALA A 176 -8.56 5.72 15.04
N PRO A 177 -8.68 7.06 15.05
CA PRO A 177 -9.51 7.77 14.10
C PRO A 177 -9.17 7.42 12.66
N SER A 178 -10.19 7.19 11.85
CA SER A 178 -10.01 6.92 10.43
C SER A 178 -11.06 7.66 9.61
N SER A 179 -10.69 8.04 8.40
CA SER A 179 -11.58 8.72 7.45
C SER A 179 -11.34 8.18 6.05
N SER A 180 -12.19 8.54 5.09
CA SER A 180 -12.01 8.21 3.68
C SER A 180 -12.18 9.44 2.81
N TRP A 181 -11.53 9.41 1.65
CA TRP A 181 -11.72 10.37 0.58
C TRP A 181 -11.54 9.63 -0.76
N ALA A 182 -12.39 9.94 -1.72
CA ALA A 182 -12.27 9.40 -3.07
C ALA A 182 -12.53 10.51 -4.11
N PRO A 183 -11.86 10.46 -5.27
CA PRO A 183 -12.22 11.31 -6.39
C PRO A 183 -13.68 11.04 -6.78
N SER A 184 -14.50 12.09 -6.83
CA SER A 184 -15.90 12.02 -7.24
C SER A 184 -16.11 12.83 -8.51
N SER A 185 -16.91 12.29 -9.42
CA SER A 185 -17.47 13.03 -10.55
C SER A 185 -18.81 13.71 -10.22
N ALA A 186 -19.38 13.39 -9.05
CA ALA A 186 -20.61 14.04 -8.60
C ALA A 186 -20.34 15.51 -8.23
N PRO A 187 -21.29 16.43 -8.49
CA PRO A 187 -21.20 17.79 -7.99
C PRO A 187 -21.01 17.80 -6.47
N SER A 188 -20.20 18.73 -5.98
CA SER A 188 -20.11 18.96 -4.53
C SER A 188 -21.47 19.33 -3.98
N ALA A 189 -21.82 18.85 -2.78
CA ALA A 189 -23.04 19.25 -2.12
C ALA A 189 -23.08 20.76 -1.94
N ALA A 190 -24.26 21.36 -2.17
CA ALA A 190 -24.41 22.79 -1.97
C ALA A 190 -24.12 23.18 -0.50
N GLN A 191 -23.55 24.37 -0.29
CA GLN A 191 -23.19 24.84 1.05
C GLN A 191 -24.36 24.78 2.02
N ASP A 192 -25.57 25.18 1.54
CA ASP A 192 -26.83 25.11 2.32
C ASP A 192 -27.15 23.65 2.76
N THR A 193 -26.92 22.68 1.89
CA THR A 193 -27.11 21.25 2.24
C THR A 193 -26.10 20.80 3.31
N LEU A 194 -24.86 21.23 3.19
CA LEU A 194 -23.82 20.89 4.19
C LEU A 194 -24.13 21.56 5.53
N ALA A 195 -24.56 22.81 5.54
CA ALA A 195 -24.97 23.52 6.76
C ALA A 195 -26.12 22.81 7.48
N ARG A 196 -27.15 22.39 6.73
CA ARG A 196 -28.29 21.65 7.29
C ARG A 196 -27.87 20.27 7.84
N LEU A 197 -26.94 19.58 7.18
CA LEU A 197 -26.39 18.31 7.70
C LEU A 197 -25.59 18.55 8.98
N MET A 198 -24.80 19.62 9.06
CA MET A 198 -24.08 19.98 10.28
C MET A 198 -25.01 20.26 11.45
N ASP A 199 -26.08 21.00 11.22
CA ASP A 199 -27.13 21.29 12.23
C ASP A 199 -27.84 19.98 12.65
N LEU A 200 -28.20 19.14 11.69
CA LEU A 200 -28.86 17.84 11.94
C LEU A 200 -28.02 16.91 12.81
N TYR A 201 -26.71 16.90 12.58
CA TYR A 201 -25.77 16.00 13.28
C TYR A 201 -25.14 16.62 14.52
N ALA A 202 -25.40 17.89 14.84
CA ALA A 202 -24.72 18.61 15.91
C ALA A 202 -24.75 17.95 17.30
N GLY A 203 -25.78 17.13 17.58
CA GLY A 203 -25.88 16.35 18.82
C GLY A 203 -25.46 14.87 18.72
N ASP A 204 -24.90 14.45 17.59
CA ASP A 204 -24.50 13.06 17.37
C ASP A 204 -22.97 12.90 17.48
N ASP A 205 -22.52 12.19 18.51
CA ASP A 205 -21.10 12.00 18.81
C ASP A 205 -20.33 11.21 17.72
N LEU A 206 -21.03 10.47 16.85
CA LEU A 206 -20.45 9.71 15.76
C LEU A 206 -20.48 10.47 14.44
N LEU A 207 -21.64 11.03 14.08
CA LEU A 207 -21.88 11.62 12.76
C LEU A 207 -21.31 13.03 12.64
N ALA A 208 -21.38 13.87 13.70
CA ALA A 208 -20.84 15.22 13.65
C ALA A 208 -19.33 15.27 13.37
N PRO A 209 -18.46 14.52 14.10
CA PRO A 209 -17.03 14.52 13.81
C PRO A 209 -16.69 13.82 12.49
N ALA A 210 -17.49 12.85 12.03
CA ALA A 210 -17.30 12.20 10.73
C ALA A 210 -17.57 13.18 9.57
N LEU A 211 -18.68 13.94 9.64
CA LEU A 211 -19.02 14.96 8.64
C LEU A 211 -17.98 16.07 8.62
N ALA A 212 -17.55 16.58 9.78
CA ALA A 212 -16.54 17.62 9.88
C ALA A 212 -15.22 17.19 9.22
N ARG A 213 -14.77 15.95 9.46
CA ARG A 213 -13.56 15.38 8.81
C ARG A 213 -13.75 15.23 7.29
N ALA A 214 -14.91 14.80 6.82
CA ALA A 214 -15.19 14.68 5.40
C ALA A 214 -15.11 16.02 4.68
N ILE A 215 -15.70 17.07 5.26
CA ILE A 215 -15.65 18.45 4.73
C ILE A 215 -14.20 18.95 4.71
N HIS A 216 -13.47 18.78 5.82
CA HIS A 216 -12.07 19.18 5.91
C HIS A 216 -11.19 18.48 4.85
N ASN A 217 -11.32 17.17 4.68
CA ASN A 217 -10.57 16.42 3.66
C ASN A 217 -10.88 16.94 2.24
N GLN A 218 -12.15 17.21 1.95
CA GLN A 218 -12.57 17.75 0.66
C GLN A 218 -11.97 19.13 0.39
N GLN A 219 -11.99 20.02 1.36
CA GLN A 219 -11.40 21.36 1.28
C GLN A 219 -9.88 21.27 1.10
N THR A 220 -9.20 20.47 1.91
CA THR A 220 -7.74 20.27 1.83
C THR A 220 -7.29 19.85 0.43
N VAL A 221 -8.02 18.93 -0.20
CA VAL A 221 -7.70 18.49 -1.57
C VAL A 221 -8.03 19.58 -2.60
N ALA A 222 -9.12 20.35 -2.42
CA ALA A 222 -9.56 21.37 -3.38
C ALA A 222 -8.68 22.63 -3.34
N GLU A 223 -8.27 23.07 -2.15
CA GLU A 223 -7.55 24.34 -1.93
C GLU A 223 -6.03 24.23 -2.05
N SER A 224 -5.50 23.02 -2.20
CA SER A 224 -4.05 22.82 -2.27
C SER A 224 -3.44 23.55 -3.48
N PRO A 225 -2.31 24.28 -3.30
CA PRO A 225 -1.57 24.89 -4.41
C PRO A 225 -1.14 23.88 -5.51
N MET A 226 -1.08 22.60 -5.14
CA MET A 226 -0.82 21.50 -6.06
C MET A 226 -2.07 21.05 -6.84
N ALA A 227 -3.19 21.76 -6.74
CA ALA A 227 -4.37 21.48 -7.55
C ALA A 227 -4.03 21.72 -9.03
N MET A 228 -3.92 20.62 -9.80
CA MET A 228 -3.64 20.70 -11.23
C MET A 228 -4.76 21.43 -11.99
N ALA A 229 -4.41 22.10 -13.09
CA ALA A 229 -5.38 22.69 -13.99
C ALA A 229 -6.39 21.62 -14.47
N ALA A 230 -7.61 22.03 -14.77
CA ALA A 230 -8.70 21.10 -15.12
C ALA A 230 -8.36 20.21 -16.34
N GLY A 231 -7.59 20.72 -17.31
CA GLY A 231 -7.16 19.97 -18.50
C GLY A 231 -6.13 18.87 -18.21
N GLU A 232 -5.24 19.08 -17.22
CA GLU A 232 -4.25 18.08 -16.81
C GLU A 232 -4.89 16.97 -15.98
N ARG A 233 -5.92 17.29 -15.19
CA ARG A 233 -6.71 16.29 -14.42
C ARG A 233 -7.42 15.28 -15.32
N ALA A 234 -7.84 15.67 -16.51
CA ALA A 234 -8.52 14.78 -17.45
C ALA A 234 -7.58 13.70 -18.02
N ASN A 235 -6.29 13.99 -18.13
CA ASN A 235 -5.29 13.08 -18.71
C ASN A 235 -4.65 12.15 -17.65
N ASN A 236 -4.75 12.47 -16.37
CA ASN A 236 -4.20 11.63 -15.31
C ASN A 236 -5.16 10.50 -14.94
N GLY A 237 -4.65 9.27 -14.90
CA GLY A 237 -5.41 8.11 -14.43
C GLY A 237 -5.96 8.28 -13.03
N VAL A 238 -7.02 7.56 -12.69
CA VAL A 238 -7.66 7.63 -11.35
C VAL A 238 -6.64 7.37 -10.24
N GLN A 239 -5.74 6.40 -10.43
CA GLN A 239 -4.72 6.04 -9.45
C GLN A 239 -3.74 7.19 -9.19
N VAL A 240 -3.36 7.95 -10.24
CA VAL A 240 -2.50 9.13 -10.10
C VAL A 240 -3.19 10.21 -9.26
N ARG A 241 -4.47 10.50 -9.54
CA ARG A 241 -5.25 11.46 -8.74
C ARG A 241 -5.41 11.03 -7.28
N MET A 242 -5.58 9.72 -7.03
CA MET A 242 -5.60 9.18 -5.67
C MET A 242 -4.27 9.41 -4.95
N ALA A 243 -3.14 9.17 -5.63
CA ALA A 243 -1.80 9.38 -5.07
C ALA A 243 -1.52 10.86 -4.78
N GLU A 244 -1.92 11.78 -5.68
CA GLU A 244 -1.84 13.22 -5.48
C GLU A 244 -2.68 13.68 -4.27
N ALA A 245 -3.91 13.18 -4.13
CA ALA A 245 -4.76 13.49 -2.99
C ALA A 245 -4.18 12.97 -1.68
N ALA A 246 -3.65 11.74 -1.68
CA ALA A 246 -2.94 11.18 -0.52
C ALA A 246 -1.80 12.08 -0.07
N ALA A 247 -0.96 12.52 -1.01
CA ALA A 247 0.15 13.42 -0.71
C ALA A 247 -0.33 14.73 -0.08
N ARG A 248 -1.34 15.38 -0.68
CA ARG A 248 -1.91 16.64 -0.16
C ARG A 248 -2.43 16.50 1.26
N LEU A 249 -3.20 15.44 1.53
CA LEU A 249 -3.75 15.18 2.85
C LEU A 249 -2.66 14.88 3.88
N LEU A 250 -1.64 14.13 3.51
CA LEU A 250 -0.52 13.79 4.40
C LEU A 250 0.33 14.99 4.79
N VAL A 251 0.58 15.94 3.87
CA VAL A 251 1.42 17.12 4.14
C VAL A 251 0.64 18.29 4.74
N ALA A 252 -0.69 18.22 4.79
CA ALA A 252 -1.52 19.26 5.39
C ALA A 252 -1.16 19.46 6.88
N PRO A 253 -1.31 20.68 7.42
CA PRO A 253 -1.20 20.91 8.86
C PRO A 253 -2.14 19.95 9.61
N GLN A 254 -1.61 19.23 10.62
CA GLN A 254 -2.37 18.19 11.34
C GLN A 254 -2.88 17.05 10.46
N GLY A 255 -2.34 16.88 9.26
CA GLY A 255 -2.71 15.80 8.34
C GLY A 255 -2.50 14.41 8.95
N PRO A 256 -3.19 13.38 8.43
CA PRO A 256 -3.17 12.03 8.97
C PRO A 256 -1.75 11.47 9.09
N ALA A 257 -1.56 10.55 10.03
CA ALA A 257 -0.27 9.87 10.23
C ALA A 257 -0.04 8.77 9.18
N ALA A 258 -1.13 8.20 8.64
CA ALA A 258 -1.05 7.19 7.60
C ALA A 258 -2.09 7.41 6.49
N ALA A 259 -1.75 6.99 5.26
CA ALA A 259 -2.69 6.91 4.15
C ALA A 259 -2.70 5.48 3.58
N VAL A 260 -3.88 5.03 3.18
CA VAL A 260 -4.09 3.74 2.50
C VAL A 260 -4.70 3.98 1.14
N LEU A 261 -4.00 3.54 0.10
CA LEU A 261 -4.49 3.53 -1.28
C LEU A 261 -4.84 2.09 -1.67
N SER A 262 -5.98 1.90 -2.32
CA SER A 262 -6.37 0.60 -2.85
C SER A 262 -6.51 0.69 -4.37
N PHE A 263 -5.75 -0.14 -5.07
CA PHE A 263 -5.81 -0.25 -6.53
C PHE A 263 -6.35 -1.61 -6.91
N ASP A 264 -7.50 -1.64 -7.59
CA ASP A 264 -8.21 -2.85 -7.99
C ASP A 264 -7.75 -3.40 -9.34
N GLY A 265 -8.20 -4.62 -9.65
CA GLY A 265 -8.09 -5.22 -10.97
C GLY A 265 -6.77 -5.94 -11.24
N TRP A 266 -6.01 -6.32 -10.21
CA TRP A 266 -4.74 -7.04 -10.37
C TRP A 266 -4.91 -8.54 -10.65
N ASP A 267 -6.14 -9.04 -10.58
CA ASP A 267 -6.48 -10.40 -10.96
C ASP A 267 -6.62 -10.50 -12.48
N THR A 268 -5.55 -10.89 -13.14
CA THR A 268 -5.45 -10.94 -14.60
C THR A 268 -5.72 -12.35 -15.12
N HIS A 269 -6.97 -12.78 -15.13
CA HIS A 269 -7.37 -14.11 -15.63
C HIS A 269 -7.08 -14.32 -17.12
N ALA A 270 -7.01 -13.25 -17.91
CA ALA A 270 -6.73 -13.30 -19.34
C ALA A 270 -5.91 -12.10 -19.79
N ASN A 271 -5.18 -12.26 -20.89
CA ASN A 271 -4.39 -11.20 -21.54
C ASN A 271 -3.44 -10.45 -20.60
N GLN A 272 -2.85 -11.17 -19.63
CA GLN A 272 -1.90 -10.58 -18.69
C GLN A 272 -0.76 -9.88 -19.44
N GLY A 273 -0.13 -10.58 -20.38
CA GLY A 273 0.99 -10.08 -21.19
C GLY A 273 2.29 -9.91 -20.38
N THR A 274 3.31 -9.41 -21.05
CA THR A 274 4.61 -9.04 -20.45
C THR A 274 4.77 -7.50 -20.49
N VAL A 275 5.36 -6.95 -21.56
CA VAL A 275 5.53 -5.51 -21.77
C VAL A 275 4.30 -4.84 -22.38
N GLN A 276 3.33 -5.63 -22.80
CA GLN A 276 2.00 -5.22 -23.28
C GLN A 276 0.95 -6.07 -22.60
N GLY A 277 -0.31 -5.63 -22.60
CA GLY A 277 -1.42 -6.32 -21.97
C GLY A 277 -1.84 -5.71 -20.64
N ALA A 278 -2.74 -6.42 -19.94
CA ALA A 278 -3.41 -5.90 -18.75
C ALA A 278 -2.45 -5.58 -17.60
N MET A 279 -1.45 -6.44 -17.37
CA MET A 279 -0.46 -6.22 -16.31
C MET A 279 0.44 -5.01 -16.62
N ALA A 280 0.90 -4.87 -17.86
CA ALA A 280 1.74 -3.76 -18.27
C ALA A 280 1.06 -2.40 -18.05
N LEU A 281 -0.24 -2.28 -18.36
CA LEU A 281 -1.02 -1.07 -18.12
C LEU A 281 -1.14 -0.76 -16.63
N ARG A 282 -1.41 -1.76 -15.79
CA ARG A 282 -1.53 -1.59 -14.34
C ARG A 282 -0.21 -1.22 -13.68
N LEU A 283 0.88 -1.84 -14.11
CA LEU A 283 2.22 -1.51 -13.60
C LEU A 283 2.63 -0.09 -13.99
N SER A 284 2.34 0.34 -15.23
CA SER A 284 2.59 1.74 -15.62
C SER A 284 1.76 2.73 -14.80
N ALA A 285 0.49 2.40 -14.50
CA ALA A 285 -0.35 3.25 -13.65
C ALA A 285 0.17 3.30 -12.20
N LEU A 286 0.65 2.18 -11.66
CA LEU A 286 1.28 2.11 -10.33
C LEU A 286 2.55 2.97 -10.29
N ASP A 287 3.44 2.81 -11.26
CA ASP A 287 4.70 3.56 -11.35
C ASP A 287 4.45 5.08 -11.39
N ASN A 288 3.52 5.51 -12.24
CA ASN A 288 3.12 6.91 -12.35
C ASN A 288 2.47 7.43 -11.05
N SER A 289 1.68 6.61 -10.37
CA SER A 289 1.03 6.97 -9.11
C SER A 289 2.06 7.16 -7.99
N LEU A 290 3.05 6.29 -7.89
CA LEU A 290 4.11 6.41 -6.89
C LEU A 290 5.03 7.61 -7.19
N ARG A 291 5.29 7.90 -8.47
CA ARG A 291 5.98 9.12 -8.88
C ARG A 291 5.21 10.38 -8.47
N ALA A 292 3.90 10.41 -8.70
CA ALA A 292 3.04 11.52 -8.31
C ALA A 292 2.96 11.68 -6.79
N LEU A 293 2.92 10.57 -6.04
CA LEU A 293 2.98 10.57 -4.57
C LEU A 293 4.28 11.19 -4.08
N GLN A 294 5.43 10.77 -4.62
CA GLN A 294 6.73 11.35 -4.27
C GLN A 294 6.79 12.85 -4.55
N ALA A 295 6.36 13.26 -5.73
CA ALA A 295 6.33 14.67 -6.11
C ALA A 295 5.44 15.49 -5.16
N GLY A 296 4.28 14.96 -4.81
CA GLY A 296 3.34 15.59 -3.90
C GLY A 296 3.81 15.66 -2.45
N LEU A 297 4.52 14.66 -1.98
CA LEU A 297 5.14 14.67 -0.64
C LEU A 297 6.34 15.61 -0.56
N GLY A 298 7.04 15.86 -1.66
CA GLY A 298 8.19 16.78 -1.70
C GLY A 298 9.22 16.45 -0.62
N ALA A 299 9.57 17.43 0.22
CA ALA A 299 10.53 17.25 1.32
C ALA A 299 10.08 16.24 2.38
N HIS A 300 8.77 15.89 2.45
CA HIS A 300 8.27 14.86 3.36
C HIS A 300 8.53 13.44 2.87
N TRP A 301 8.94 13.24 1.61
CA TRP A 301 9.27 11.92 1.06
C TRP A 301 10.31 11.17 1.90
N ALA A 302 11.35 11.86 2.33
CA ALA A 302 12.39 11.26 3.19
C ALA A 302 11.89 10.81 4.58
N LYS A 303 10.65 11.18 4.94
CA LYS A 303 9.99 10.88 6.22
C LYS A 303 8.75 9.99 6.03
N ALA A 304 8.45 9.59 4.80
CA ALA A 304 7.32 8.74 4.45
C ALA A 304 7.75 7.26 4.34
#